data_c645d5decd588d52ff6d24c3b725bb83
#
_entry.id   c645d5decd588d52ff6d24c3b725bb83
#
_cell.length_a   1.000
_cell.length_b   1.000
_cell.length_c   1.000
_cell.angle_alpha   90.00
_cell.angle_beta   90.00
_cell.angle_gamma   90.00
#
_symmetry.space_group_name_H-M   'P 1'
#
loop_
_entity.id
_entity.type
_entity.pdbx_description
1 polymer ?
#
loop_
_entity_poly.entity_id
_entity_poly.type
_entity_poly.pdbx_seq_one_letter_code
_entity_poly.pdbx_strand_id
1 'polypeptide(L)'
;MKKKIMIPIAVVTAAAAVYAGGCAYFGSHMLPNSVLVEEDASNQDRKGIIDILDRDADSYTLEIDGDSTTDVIYGKEVSLELDGAARERAADQILSSQDVASWPLRFFGGKKEVLVPALSADFDKALLDKRIDELTAVNEKARKSENASCKLKGEKFVIVPEVYGTQIKKETLKQNIIDSLSTLSDRLDLRKSGCYKDPSIKKNDPVLKKAEKKLNAYLKPNISYRLGGRSVTVSKEDQAKWFKADKKGNVSFDDDAIYAFVRSCGYKYNTFGLPRKLKTQYGKTVTIKGGDYGWWINYPAEVKQLKADIRAGKDVKRDFIYHSEAANHGPAASDYGDTYAEVNIGEQHMFMIVKGKKVLESDFVSGNTSLNRGTPTGTYTIKYKEKDATLNGENYSTPVSWWMPFNGGIGFHDAPWRHGRFGGEIYKTAGSHGCINLPPEVAKKLFTYVYKGMPVLVYNYKAKDTKKAAED
;
A
#
# COMPACT_ATOMS: atom_id res chain seq x y z
N MET A 1 -86.02 36.53 52.37
CA MET A 1 -85.49 35.77 53.57
C MET A 1 -84.44 34.75 53.12
N LYS A 2 -83.17 35.09 53.26
CA LYS A 2 -82.11 34.10 53.05
C LYS A 2 -81.98 33.15 54.24
N LYS A 3 -82.43 31.88 54.17
CA LYS A 3 -82.19 30.87 55.18
C LYS A 3 -80.63 30.59 55.22
N LYS A 4 -80.01 31.12 56.31
CA LYS A 4 -78.62 30.64 56.65
C LYS A 4 -78.76 29.17 57.09
N ILE A 5 -78.21 28.28 56.32
CA ILE A 5 -78.03 26.90 56.71
C ILE A 5 -76.89 26.92 57.74
N MET A 6 -77.24 26.84 59.04
CA MET A 6 -76.23 26.57 60.08
C MET A 6 -75.91 25.12 60.07
N ILE A 7 -74.75 24.75 59.53
CA ILE A 7 -74.19 23.43 59.73
C ILE A 7 -73.82 23.30 61.19
N PRO A 8 -74.33 22.30 61.95
CA PRO A 8 -74.02 22.20 63.34
C PRO A 8 -72.50 21.98 63.54
N ILE A 9 -71.93 22.70 64.52
CA ILE A 9 -70.48 22.65 64.87
C ILE A 9 -70.01 21.20 65.06
N ALA A 10 -70.85 20.31 65.59
CA ALA A 10 -70.53 18.90 65.74
C ALA A 10 -70.26 18.11 64.48
N VAL A 11 -70.91 18.51 63.34
CA VAL A 11 -70.64 17.87 62.06
C VAL A 11 -69.28 18.36 61.44
N VAL A 12 -68.96 19.63 61.68
CA VAL A 12 -67.68 20.22 61.21
C VAL A 12 -66.49 19.62 62.00
N THR A 13 -66.67 19.46 63.35
CA THR A 13 -65.65 18.83 64.19
C THR A 13 -65.48 17.36 63.92
N ALA A 14 -66.53 16.63 63.67
CA ALA A 14 -66.45 15.20 63.24
C ALA A 14 -65.76 15.08 61.85
N ALA A 15 -66.09 15.89 60.89
CA ALA A 15 -65.45 15.93 59.60
C ALA A 15 -63.96 16.26 59.68
N ALA A 16 -63.59 17.24 60.54
CA ALA A 16 -62.18 17.61 60.73
C ALA A 16 -61.40 16.46 61.41
N ALA A 17 -62.03 15.77 62.35
CA ALA A 17 -61.39 14.58 63.03
C ALA A 17 -61.16 13.43 62.06
N VAL A 18 -62.11 13.14 61.14
CA VAL A 18 -61.97 12.12 60.11
C VAL A 18 -60.89 12.53 59.10
N TYR A 19 -60.87 13.82 58.69
CA TYR A 19 -59.85 14.33 57.83
C TYR A 19 -58.43 14.21 58.42
N ALA A 20 -58.27 14.66 59.66
CA ALA A 20 -57.00 14.57 60.36
C ALA A 20 -56.58 13.09 60.59
N GLY A 21 -57.54 12.19 60.94
CA GLY A 21 -57.26 10.78 61.00
C GLY A 21 -56.82 10.15 59.71
N GLY A 22 -57.44 10.56 58.59
CA GLY A 22 -57.00 10.16 57.23
C GLY A 22 -55.62 10.66 56.91
N CYS A 23 -55.31 11.91 57.21
CA CYS A 23 -53.94 12.45 56.96
C CYS A 23 -52.91 11.66 57.84
N ALA A 24 -53.24 11.32 59.07
CA ALA A 24 -52.34 10.53 59.89
C ALA A 24 -52.14 9.08 59.36
N TYR A 25 -53.22 8.42 58.91
CA TYR A 25 -53.18 7.11 58.30
C TYR A 25 -52.38 7.09 57.06
N PHE A 26 -52.62 7.99 56.08
CA PHE A 26 -51.90 8.07 54.84
C PHE A 26 -50.52 8.71 54.98
N GLY A 27 -50.13 9.21 56.10
CA GLY A 27 -48.77 9.53 56.48
C GLY A 27 -47.84 8.32 56.57
N SER A 28 -48.43 7.12 56.81
CA SER A 28 -47.69 5.85 56.88
C SER A 28 -48.18 4.79 55.88
N HIS A 29 -49.19 5.11 55.07
CA HIS A 29 -49.77 4.20 54.09
C HIS A 29 -49.93 4.94 52.74
N MET A 30 -49.89 4.20 51.65
CA MET A 30 -50.10 4.74 50.30
C MET A 30 -51.52 5.27 50.14
N LEU A 31 -51.64 6.38 49.41
CA LEU A 31 -52.91 6.95 49.04
C LEU A 31 -53.77 6.01 48.16
N PRO A 32 -55.09 6.10 48.20
CA PRO A 32 -55.98 5.32 47.33
C PRO A 32 -55.67 5.56 45.86
N ASN A 33 -55.88 4.51 45.04
CA ASN A 33 -55.59 4.54 43.59
C ASN A 33 -54.12 4.85 43.24
N SER A 34 -53.18 4.49 44.15
CA SER A 34 -51.75 4.51 43.86
C SER A 34 -51.31 3.22 43.17
N VAL A 35 -50.51 3.37 42.11
CA VAL A 35 -49.87 2.25 41.39
C VAL A 35 -48.35 2.40 41.53
N LEU A 36 -47.70 1.35 41.94
CA LEU A 36 -46.25 1.25 42.08
C LEU A 36 -45.76 0.05 41.24
N VAL A 37 -44.90 0.27 40.27
CA VAL A 37 -44.37 -0.78 39.40
C VAL A 37 -45.50 -1.64 38.79
N GLU A 38 -46.50 -1.00 38.19
CA GLU A 38 -47.70 -1.64 37.59
C GLU A 38 -48.63 -2.38 38.59
N GLU A 39 -48.24 -2.55 39.85
CA GLU A 39 -49.07 -3.16 40.92
C GLU A 39 -49.91 -2.12 41.69
N ASP A 40 -51.08 -2.56 42.20
CA ASP A 40 -51.93 -1.72 43.07
C ASP A 40 -51.27 -1.59 44.45
N ALA A 41 -50.76 -0.42 44.73
CA ALA A 41 -50.12 -0.06 46.00
C ALA A 41 -51.06 0.65 46.97
N SER A 42 -52.36 0.76 46.67
CA SER A 42 -53.36 1.44 47.51
C SER A 42 -53.37 0.89 48.93
N ASN A 43 -53.28 1.76 49.95
CA ASN A 43 -53.27 1.40 51.37
C ASN A 43 -52.11 0.50 51.87
N GLN A 44 -51.10 0.30 51.00
CA GLN A 44 -49.90 -0.42 51.44
C GLN A 44 -49.10 0.43 52.44
N ASP A 45 -48.63 -0.19 53.51
CA ASP A 45 -47.66 0.41 54.39
C ASP A 45 -46.23 0.27 53.88
N ARG A 46 -45.26 0.73 54.65
CA ARG A 46 -43.84 0.61 54.32
C ARG A 46 -43.43 -0.82 53.94
N LYS A 47 -43.92 -1.83 54.66
CA LYS A 47 -43.62 -3.23 54.39
C LYS A 47 -44.24 -3.65 53.06
N GLY A 48 -45.50 -3.30 52.79
CA GLY A 48 -46.18 -3.63 51.55
C GLY A 48 -45.51 -2.99 50.33
N ILE A 49 -44.96 -1.77 50.50
CA ILE A 49 -44.15 -1.13 49.43
C ILE A 49 -42.89 -1.94 49.17
N ILE A 50 -42.15 -2.35 50.24
CA ILE A 50 -40.94 -3.17 50.13
C ILE A 50 -41.25 -4.50 49.42
N ASP A 51 -42.35 -5.18 49.82
CA ASP A 51 -42.77 -6.44 49.21
C ASP A 51 -43.12 -6.29 47.70
N ILE A 52 -43.64 -5.14 47.26
CA ILE A 52 -43.87 -4.85 45.86
C ILE A 52 -42.54 -4.66 45.11
N LEU A 53 -41.62 -3.87 45.68
CA LEU A 53 -40.29 -3.65 45.08
C LEU A 53 -39.47 -4.93 44.96
N ASP A 54 -39.53 -5.80 45.98
CA ASP A 54 -38.85 -7.11 45.98
C ASP A 54 -39.41 -8.04 44.90
N ARG A 55 -40.75 -8.09 44.72
CA ARG A 55 -41.36 -8.87 43.63
C ARG A 55 -41.00 -8.35 42.23
N ASP A 56 -40.88 -7.03 42.07
CA ASP A 56 -40.41 -6.43 40.83
C ASP A 56 -38.97 -6.86 40.52
N ALA A 57 -38.08 -6.80 41.50
CA ALA A 57 -36.72 -7.28 41.39
C ALA A 57 -36.61 -8.77 41.02
N ASP A 58 -37.49 -9.64 41.61
CA ASP A 58 -37.56 -11.07 41.27
C ASP A 58 -37.94 -11.33 39.81
N SER A 59 -38.71 -10.43 39.20
CA SER A 59 -39.14 -10.49 37.81
C SER A 59 -38.20 -9.76 36.86
N TYR A 60 -37.16 -9.10 37.37
CA TYR A 60 -36.24 -8.27 36.57
C TYR A 60 -35.55 -9.06 35.46
N THR A 61 -35.48 -8.44 34.30
CA THR A 61 -34.77 -8.96 33.13
C THR A 61 -33.92 -7.86 32.51
N LEU A 62 -32.67 -8.20 32.15
CA LEU A 62 -31.78 -7.35 31.34
C LEU A 62 -31.75 -7.90 29.94
N GLU A 63 -32.31 -7.17 28.97
CA GLU A 63 -32.19 -7.43 27.54
C GLU A 63 -30.85 -6.90 27.04
N ILE A 64 -30.07 -7.74 26.36
CA ILE A 64 -28.73 -7.42 25.83
C ILE A 64 -28.81 -7.49 24.32
N ASP A 65 -28.78 -6.30 23.67
CA ASP A 65 -28.85 -6.19 22.23
C ASP A 65 -27.46 -6.14 21.58
N GLY A 66 -27.15 -7.19 20.82
CA GLY A 66 -26.03 -7.24 19.91
C GLY A 66 -26.43 -6.87 18.48
N ASP A 67 -25.43 -6.77 17.59
CA ASP A 67 -25.67 -6.48 16.16
C ASP A 67 -26.48 -7.58 15.43
N SER A 68 -26.38 -8.81 15.90
CA SER A 68 -26.99 -10.00 15.28
C SER A 68 -27.66 -10.91 16.27
N THR A 69 -27.58 -10.61 17.55
CA THR A 69 -28.09 -11.46 18.64
C THR A 69 -28.83 -10.61 19.66
N THR A 70 -29.82 -11.20 20.33
CA THR A 70 -30.42 -10.66 21.54
C THR A 70 -30.33 -11.74 22.61
N ASP A 71 -29.71 -11.41 23.73
CA ASP A 71 -29.62 -12.25 24.92
C ASP A 71 -30.42 -11.63 26.04
N VAL A 72 -30.83 -12.45 27.02
CA VAL A 72 -31.55 -11.99 28.22
C VAL A 72 -30.88 -12.58 29.45
N ILE A 73 -30.63 -11.75 30.45
CA ILE A 73 -30.26 -12.20 31.79
C ILE A 73 -31.43 -11.98 32.73
N TYR A 74 -31.92 -13.06 33.32
CA TYR A 74 -32.97 -13.00 34.35
C TYR A 74 -32.30 -12.75 35.71
N GLY A 75 -32.90 -11.86 36.55
CA GLY A 75 -32.38 -11.54 37.86
C GLY A 75 -32.14 -12.79 38.73
N LYS A 76 -33.07 -13.74 38.69
CA LYS A 76 -32.97 -15.05 39.42
C LYS A 76 -31.76 -15.90 38.99
N GLU A 77 -31.24 -15.77 37.75
CA GLU A 77 -30.07 -16.53 37.27
C GLU A 77 -28.77 -16.08 37.94
N VAL A 78 -28.76 -14.85 38.44
CA VAL A 78 -27.60 -14.23 39.09
C VAL A 78 -27.83 -13.91 40.56
N SER A 79 -28.92 -14.45 41.14
CA SER A 79 -29.32 -14.18 42.53
C SER A 79 -29.38 -12.68 42.83
N LEU A 80 -30.06 -11.92 41.96
CA LEU A 80 -30.19 -10.47 42.09
C LEU A 80 -31.15 -10.16 43.28
N GLU A 81 -30.69 -9.31 44.19
CA GLU A 81 -31.45 -8.83 45.35
C GLU A 81 -31.29 -7.32 45.47
N LEU A 82 -32.35 -6.62 45.87
CA LEU A 82 -32.26 -5.19 46.16
C LEU A 82 -31.35 -4.93 47.36
N ASP A 83 -30.48 -3.91 47.26
CA ASP A 83 -29.75 -3.42 48.44
C ASP A 83 -30.72 -3.05 49.56
N GLY A 84 -30.58 -3.71 50.71
CA GLY A 84 -31.53 -3.56 51.81
C GLY A 84 -31.69 -2.11 52.29
N ALA A 85 -30.62 -1.36 52.38
CA ALA A 85 -30.66 0.04 52.78
C ALA A 85 -31.24 0.94 51.68
N ALA A 86 -31.00 0.63 50.39
CA ALA A 86 -31.57 1.38 49.29
C ALA A 86 -33.08 1.19 49.17
N ARG A 87 -33.60 -0.06 49.29
CA ARG A 87 -35.02 -0.35 49.21
C ARG A 87 -35.80 0.28 50.38
N GLU A 88 -35.22 0.27 51.62
CA GLU A 88 -35.82 0.90 52.78
C GLU A 88 -35.93 2.44 52.61
N ARG A 89 -34.84 3.07 52.15
CA ARG A 89 -34.84 4.49 51.81
C ARG A 89 -35.85 4.85 50.70
N ALA A 90 -35.97 3.99 49.70
CA ALA A 90 -36.96 4.19 48.65
C ALA A 90 -38.39 4.13 49.17
N ALA A 91 -38.72 3.16 50.01
CA ALA A 91 -40.05 3.08 50.62
C ALA A 91 -40.37 4.31 51.49
N ASP A 92 -39.42 4.79 52.30
CA ASP A 92 -39.57 6.00 53.11
C ASP A 92 -39.74 7.25 52.20
N GLN A 93 -38.99 7.35 51.12
CA GLN A 93 -39.11 8.45 50.17
C GLN A 93 -40.45 8.44 49.42
N ILE A 94 -40.94 7.27 49.02
CA ILE A 94 -42.24 7.09 48.36
C ILE A 94 -43.35 7.59 49.31
N LEU A 95 -43.37 7.12 50.57
CA LEU A 95 -44.35 7.55 51.57
C LEU A 95 -44.30 9.08 51.86
N SER A 96 -43.07 9.61 52.02
CA SER A 96 -42.91 11.02 52.35
C SER A 96 -43.21 11.98 51.16
N SER A 97 -43.15 11.49 49.92
CA SER A 97 -43.48 12.30 48.74
C SER A 97 -44.96 12.50 48.49
N GLN A 98 -45.82 11.81 49.22
CA GLN A 98 -47.27 11.89 49.04
C GLN A 98 -47.85 13.18 49.56
N ASP A 99 -48.78 13.76 48.80
CA ASP A 99 -49.62 14.85 49.32
C ASP A 99 -50.78 14.23 50.10
N VAL A 100 -50.52 13.90 51.37
CA VAL A 100 -51.47 13.26 52.25
C VAL A 100 -52.76 14.09 52.51
N ALA A 101 -52.72 15.42 52.28
CA ALA A 101 -53.89 16.25 52.41
C ALA A 101 -54.93 16.03 51.28
N SER A 102 -54.48 15.49 50.16
CA SER A 102 -55.32 15.16 48.99
C SER A 102 -56.11 13.85 49.13
N TRP A 103 -55.96 13.07 50.25
CA TRP A 103 -56.52 11.74 50.40
C TRP A 103 -58.01 11.60 50.10
N PRO A 104 -58.89 12.51 50.46
CA PRO A 104 -60.32 12.36 50.15
C PRO A 104 -60.61 12.42 48.65
N LEU A 105 -59.82 13.24 47.90
CA LEU A 105 -59.96 13.41 46.45
C LEU A 105 -59.45 12.18 45.69
N ARG A 106 -58.53 11.44 46.27
CA ARG A 106 -57.93 10.24 45.68
C ARG A 106 -58.92 9.08 45.51
N PHE A 107 -59.97 9.00 46.33
CA PHE A 107 -61.04 8.00 46.15
C PHE A 107 -61.88 8.20 44.92
N PHE A 108 -61.93 9.41 44.38
CA PHE A 108 -62.76 9.80 43.21
C PHE A 108 -61.89 9.98 41.95
N GLY A 109 -60.58 9.88 42.10
CA GLY A 109 -59.60 10.04 41.01
C GLY A 109 -59.33 8.72 40.30
N GLY A 110 -58.69 8.82 39.11
CA GLY A 110 -58.11 7.62 38.41
C GLY A 110 -56.83 7.11 39.09
N LYS A 111 -56.35 5.94 38.65
CA LYS A 111 -55.08 5.39 39.09
C LYS A 111 -53.92 6.37 38.81
N LYS A 112 -53.06 6.53 39.79
CA LYS A 112 -51.88 7.42 39.69
C LYS A 112 -50.62 6.62 39.95
N GLU A 113 -49.78 6.58 38.96
CA GLU A 113 -48.45 5.97 39.02
C GLU A 113 -47.56 6.79 39.95
N VAL A 114 -46.83 6.10 40.81
CA VAL A 114 -45.88 6.64 41.78
C VAL A 114 -44.50 6.36 41.27
N LEU A 115 -43.68 7.40 41.17
CA LEU A 115 -42.29 7.27 40.72
C LEU A 115 -41.47 6.53 41.78
N VAL A 116 -40.80 5.46 41.36
CA VAL A 116 -39.84 4.74 42.20
C VAL A 116 -38.53 5.52 42.18
N PRO A 117 -37.95 5.81 43.38
CA PRO A 117 -36.60 6.36 43.44
C PRO A 117 -35.58 5.38 42.87
N ALA A 118 -34.38 5.89 42.48
CA ALA A 118 -33.30 5.02 42.00
C ALA A 118 -32.96 3.93 43.06
N LEU A 119 -33.07 2.68 42.66
CA LEU A 119 -32.72 1.52 43.45
C LEU A 119 -31.32 1.03 43.03
N SER A 120 -30.68 0.29 43.92
CA SER A 120 -29.47 -0.47 43.63
C SER A 120 -29.69 -1.92 43.99
N ALA A 121 -29.02 -2.79 43.25
CA ALA A 121 -29.12 -4.23 43.49
C ALA A 121 -27.72 -4.85 43.61
N ASP A 122 -27.66 -5.89 44.44
CA ASP A 122 -26.53 -6.78 44.56
C ASP A 122 -26.82 -8.11 43.83
N PHE A 123 -25.79 -8.85 43.44
CA PHE A 123 -25.91 -10.11 42.72
C PHE A 123 -24.69 -11.01 42.93
N ASP A 124 -24.83 -12.30 42.68
CA ASP A 124 -23.73 -13.26 42.77
C ASP A 124 -22.80 -13.12 41.54
N LYS A 125 -21.57 -12.68 41.78
CA LYS A 125 -20.56 -12.44 40.73
C LYS A 125 -20.13 -13.71 40.02
N ALA A 126 -20.10 -14.87 40.70
CA ALA A 126 -19.69 -16.13 40.09
C ALA A 126 -20.78 -16.67 39.16
N LEU A 127 -22.06 -16.54 39.55
CA LEU A 127 -23.18 -16.87 38.66
C LEU A 127 -23.23 -15.94 37.45
N LEU A 128 -22.97 -14.64 37.65
CA LEU A 128 -22.91 -13.67 36.56
C LEU A 128 -21.78 -14.00 35.57
N ASP A 129 -20.58 -14.31 36.04
CA ASP A 129 -19.46 -14.68 35.18
C ASP A 129 -19.79 -15.89 34.29
N LYS A 130 -20.39 -16.91 34.89
CA LYS A 130 -20.88 -18.09 34.18
C LYS A 130 -21.92 -17.70 33.10
N ARG A 131 -22.91 -16.89 33.50
CA ARG A 131 -23.97 -16.48 32.56
C ARG A 131 -23.43 -15.63 31.39
N ILE A 132 -22.45 -14.77 31.67
CA ILE A 132 -21.76 -13.98 30.60
C ILE A 132 -21.06 -14.90 29.59
N ASP A 133 -20.40 -15.96 30.08
CA ASP A 133 -19.74 -16.92 29.17
C ASP A 133 -20.73 -17.74 28.32
N GLU A 134 -22.01 -17.82 28.74
CA GLU A 134 -23.08 -18.51 28.01
C GLU A 134 -23.82 -17.60 27.00
N LEU A 135 -23.57 -16.28 26.98
CA LEU A 135 -24.24 -15.35 26.08
C LEU A 135 -23.94 -15.69 24.62
N THR A 136 -24.97 -15.62 23.80
CA THR A 136 -24.86 -15.83 22.31
C THR A 136 -23.87 -14.86 21.69
N ALA A 137 -23.92 -13.59 22.11
CA ALA A 137 -23.01 -12.54 21.64
C ALA A 137 -21.52 -12.85 21.93
N VAL A 138 -21.22 -13.64 22.98
CA VAL A 138 -19.85 -14.06 23.33
C VAL A 138 -19.43 -15.29 22.51
N ASN A 139 -20.37 -16.22 22.25
CA ASN A 139 -20.12 -17.53 21.66
C ASN A 139 -20.30 -17.59 20.15
N GLU A 140 -20.92 -16.58 19.52
CA GLU A 140 -21.04 -16.53 18.05
C GLU A 140 -19.67 -16.36 17.38
N LYS A 141 -19.53 -16.81 16.13
CA LYS A 141 -18.32 -16.60 15.33
C LYS A 141 -18.09 -15.12 15.07
N ALA A 142 -17.23 -14.51 15.86
CA ALA A 142 -16.96 -13.09 15.81
C ALA A 142 -16.37 -12.65 14.44
N ARG A 143 -16.93 -11.63 13.83
CA ARG A 143 -16.35 -10.93 12.68
C ARG A 143 -15.34 -9.89 13.17
N LYS A 144 -14.14 -9.86 12.55
CA LYS A 144 -13.13 -8.86 12.85
C LYS A 144 -13.49 -7.52 12.20
N SER A 145 -13.28 -6.43 12.93
CA SER A 145 -13.39 -5.08 12.39
C SER A 145 -12.23 -4.76 11.46
N GLU A 146 -12.51 -4.03 10.38
CA GLU A 146 -11.49 -3.52 9.47
C GLU A 146 -11.48 -2.00 9.44
N ASN A 147 -10.29 -1.41 9.47
CA ASN A 147 -10.12 0.03 9.35
C ASN A 147 -10.43 0.50 7.93
N ALA A 148 -10.95 1.71 7.81
CA ALA A 148 -10.99 2.40 6.54
C ALA A 148 -9.58 2.53 5.95
N SER A 149 -9.45 2.44 4.63
CA SER A 149 -8.15 2.46 3.95
C SER A 149 -8.26 3.05 2.54
N CYS A 150 -7.13 3.59 2.04
CA CYS A 150 -7.05 4.03 0.64
C CYS A 150 -6.71 2.82 -0.25
N LYS A 151 -7.55 2.53 -1.24
CA LYS A 151 -7.33 1.47 -2.23
C LYS A 151 -7.50 2.02 -3.64
N LEU A 152 -6.74 1.47 -4.58
CA LEU A 152 -6.91 1.78 -5.99
C LEU A 152 -8.23 1.18 -6.48
N LYS A 153 -9.09 2.00 -7.13
CA LYS A 153 -10.27 1.55 -7.88
C LYS A 153 -10.26 2.22 -9.26
N GLY A 154 -10.09 1.41 -10.30
CA GLY A 154 -9.82 1.91 -11.64
C GLY A 154 -8.51 2.71 -11.65
N GLU A 155 -8.54 3.98 -12.08
CA GLU A 155 -7.36 4.81 -12.24
C GLU A 155 -7.13 5.82 -11.09
N LYS A 156 -7.78 5.64 -9.94
CA LYS A 156 -7.65 6.54 -8.79
C LYS A 156 -7.69 5.80 -7.46
N PHE A 157 -7.02 6.35 -6.47
CA PHE A 157 -7.20 5.94 -5.09
C PHE A 157 -8.50 6.49 -4.53
N VAL A 158 -9.24 5.66 -3.81
CA VAL A 158 -10.46 6.04 -3.09
C VAL A 158 -10.41 5.51 -1.67
N ILE A 159 -11.07 6.19 -0.75
CA ILE A 159 -11.25 5.70 0.61
C ILE A 159 -12.31 4.58 0.59
N VAL A 160 -11.89 3.37 0.96
CA VAL A 160 -12.80 2.26 1.25
C VAL A 160 -13.22 2.40 2.71
N PRO A 161 -14.54 2.46 3.00
CA PRO A 161 -15.03 2.60 4.37
C PRO A 161 -14.58 1.46 5.27
N GLU A 162 -14.58 1.76 6.56
CA GLU A 162 -14.41 0.78 7.63
C GLU A 162 -15.51 -0.27 7.65
N VAL A 163 -15.21 -1.44 8.17
CA VAL A 163 -16.17 -2.50 8.43
C VAL A 163 -16.22 -2.75 9.93
N TYR A 164 -17.42 -2.63 10.51
CA TYR A 164 -17.67 -2.95 11.90
C TYR A 164 -17.81 -4.46 12.08
N GLY A 165 -17.06 -4.99 13.01
CA GLY A 165 -17.12 -6.40 13.39
C GLY A 165 -17.96 -6.62 14.65
N THR A 166 -18.05 -7.90 15.08
CA THR A 166 -18.79 -8.33 16.28
C THR A 166 -17.88 -8.90 17.37
N GLN A 167 -16.55 -8.65 17.28
CA GLN A 167 -15.63 -9.14 18.31
C GLN A 167 -15.81 -8.38 19.62
N ILE A 168 -16.23 -9.10 20.67
CA ILE A 168 -16.51 -8.57 22.00
C ILE A 168 -15.21 -8.23 22.75
N LYS A 169 -15.27 -7.16 23.55
CA LYS A 169 -14.34 -6.82 24.62
C LYS A 169 -14.93 -7.34 25.95
N LYS A 170 -14.54 -8.54 26.38
CA LYS A 170 -15.17 -9.23 27.52
C LYS A 170 -15.21 -8.38 28.78
N GLU A 171 -14.14 -7.69 29.14
CA GLU A 171 -14.08 -6.84 30.32
C GLU A 171 -15.07 -5.66 30.25
N THR A 172 -15.18 -5.01 29.07
CA THR A 172 -16.13 -3.92 28.87
C THR A 172 -17.58 -4.44 28.96
N LEU A 173 -17.85 -5.57 28.32
CA LEU A 173 -19.17 -6.23 28.41
C LEU A 173 -19.53 -6.53 29.85
N LYS A 174 -18.64 -7.20 30.60
CA LYS A 174 -18.85 -7.54 32.02
C LYS A 174 -19.15 -6.31 32.86
N GLN A 175 -18.36 -5.23 32.68
CA GLN A 175 -18.58 -4.00 33.45
C GLN A 175 -19.93 -3.36 33.11
N ASN A 176 -20.29 -3.26 31.83
CA ASN A 176 -21.57 -2.70 31.42
C ASN A 176 -22.78 -3.54 31.93
N ILE A 177 -22.66 -4.88 31.97
CA ILE A 177 -23.68 -5.73 32.54
C ILE A 177 -23.79 -5.50 34.07
N ILE A 178 -22.66 -5.42 34.77
CA ILE A 178 -22.62 -5.09 36.20
C ILE A 178 -23.31 -3.77 36.49
N ASP A 179 -22.97 -2.73 35.72
CA ASP A 179 -23.56 -1.40 35.87
C ASP A 179 -25.08 -1.43 35.60
N SER A 180 -25.51 -2.17 34.56
CA SER A 180 -26.93 -2.31 34.21
C SER A 180 -27.72 -3.06 35.32
N LEU A 181 -27.17 -4.17 35.82
CA LEU A 181 -27.80 -4.92 36.91
C LEU A 181 -27.86 -4.09 38.19
N SER A 182 -26.78 -3.39 38.56
CA SER A 182 -26.73 -2.58 39.77
C SER A 182 -27.71 -1.42 39.75
N THR A 183 -28.08 -0.91 38.58
CA THR A 183 -29.02 0.20 38.39
C THR A 183 -30.42 -0.26 37.92
N LEU A 184 -30.63 -1.55 37.81
CA LEU A 184 -31.87 -2.16 37.32
C LEU A 184 -32.28 -1.61 35.94
N SER A 185 -31.31 -1.41 35.06
CA SER A 185 -31.57 -1.03 33.67
C SER A 185 -32.15 -2.22 32.91
N ASP A 186 -33.20 -2.01 32.13
CA ASP A 186 -33.91 -3.07 31.40
C ASP A 186 -33.21 -3.50 30.09
N ARG A 187 -32.32 -2.64 29.61
CA ARG A 187 -31.69 -2.85 28.28
C ARG A 187 -30.26 -2.40 28.20
N LEU A 188 -29.40 -3.20 27.56
CA LEU A 188 -28.00 -2.91 27.24
C LEU A 188 -27.73 -3.08 25.76
N ASP A 189 -27.52 -2.00 25.04
CA ASP A 189 -27.09 -2.00 23.63
C ASP A 189 -25.57 -2.13 23.56
N LEU A 190 -25.08 -3.27 23.11
CA LEU A 190 -23.65 -3.61 23.06
C LEU A 190 -22.83 -2.67 22.18
N ARG A 191 -23.42 -2.15 21.09
CA ARG A 191 -22.75 -1.23 20.18
C ARG A 191 -22.59 0.15 20.82
N LYS A 192 -23.66 0.71 21.34
CA LYS A 192 -23.64 2.02 22.00
C LYS A 192 -22.78 2.03 23.26
N SER A 193 -22.77 0.93 24.00
CA SER A 193 -21.97 0.76 25.23
C SER A 193 -20.50 0.42 24.97
N GLY A 194 -20.08 0.38 23.69
CA GLY A 194 -18.69 0.19 23.30
C GLY A 194 -18.14 -1.22 23.57
N CYS A 195 -19.00 -2.23 23.68
CA CYS A 195 -18.61 -3.61 23.96
C CYS A 195 -17.89 -4.29 22.78
N TYR A 196 -17.99 -3.78 21.57
CA TYR A 196 -17.28 -4.32 20.41
C TYR A 196 -15.92 -3.69 20.18
N LYS A 197 -15.00 -4.44 19.56
CA LYS A 197 -13.72 -3.91 19.05
C LYS A 197 -13.99 -3.18 17.74
N ASP A 198 -14.24 -1.89 17.81
CA ASP A 198 -14.53 -1.05 16.66
C ASP A 198 -13.27 -0.70 15.83
N PRO A 199 -13.45 -0.34 14.56
CA PRO A 199 -12.39 0.22 13.74
C PRO A 199 -11.82 1.51 14.36
N SER A 200 -10.50 1.59 14.43
CA SER A 200 -9.81 2.78 14.96
C SER A 200 -9.70 3.89 13.93
N ILE A 201 -9.78 3.57 12.62
CA ILE A 201 -9.70 4.52 11.51
C ILE A 201 -11.01 4.44 10.73
N LYS A 202 -11.70 5.58 10.61
CA LYS A 202 -12.99 5.70 9.92
C LYS A 202 -12.85 6.46 8.60
N LYS A 203 -13.81 6.29 7.68
CA LYS A 203 -13.81 6.93 6.34
C LYS A 203 -13.66 8.44 6.35
N ASN A 204 -14.08 9.09 7.43
CA ASN A 204 -14.00 10.55 7.58
C ASN A 204 -12.70 11.04 8.22
N ASP A 205 -11.77 10.13 8.55
CA ASP A 205 -10.50 10.46 9.19
C ASP A 205 -9.70 11.45 8.31
N PRO A 206 -9.29 12.60 8.86
CA PRO A 206 -8.49 13.60 8.14
C PRO A 206 -7.17 13.02 7.59
N VAL A 207 -6.59 12.02 8.29
CA VAL A 207 -5.36 11.34 7.87
C VAL A 207 -5.57 10.60 6.56
N LEU A 208 -6.70 9.86 6.40
CA LEU A 208 -7.02 9.18 5.15
C LEU A 208 -7.28 10.15 4.00
N LYS A 209 -8.00 11.25 4.26
CA LYS A 209 -8.25 12.29 3.24
C LYS A 209 -6.95 12.93 2.76
N LYS A 210 -6.00 13.19 3.67
CA LYS A 210 -4.67 13.68 3.34
C LYS A 210 -3.91 12.68 2.47
N ALA A 211 -3.93 11.38 2.86
CA ALA A 211 -3.29 10.31 2.10
C ALA A 211 -3.89 10.15 0.71
N GLU A 212 -5.22 10.07 0.59
CA GLU A 212 -5.94 9.96 -0.69
C GLU A 212 -5.58 11.09 -1.65
N LYS A 213 -5.63 12.34 -1.18
CA LYS A 213 -5.25 13.51 -1.98
C LYS A 213 -3.83 13.42 -2.52
N LYS A 214 -2.88 13.02 -1.68
CA LYS A 214 -1.46 12.91 -2.05
C LYS A 214 -1.18 11.73 -2.97
N LEU A 215 -1.80 10.56 -2.71
CA LEU A 215 -1.72 9.38 -3.55
C LEU A 215 -2.24 9.68 -4.97
N ASN A 216 -3.38 10.35 -5.06
CA ASN A 216 -3.96 10.74 -6.35
C ASN A 216 -3.11 11.79 -7.09
N ALA A 217 -2.48 12.71 -6.36
CA ALA A 217 -1.54 13.67 -6.98
C ALA A 217 -0.32 12.96 -7.58
N TYR A 218 0.21 11.93 -6.92
CA TYR A 218 1.33 11.13 -7.43
C TYR A 218 0.92 10.15 -8.55
N LEU A 219 -0.32 9.69 -8.55
CA LEU A 219 -0.85 8.80 -9.59
C LEU A 219 -1.28 9.55 -10.86
N LYS A 220 -1.50 10.87 -10.76
CA LYS A 220 -2.01 11.69 -11.87
C LYS A 220 -1.16 11.62 -13.14
N PRO A 221 0.20 11.74 -13.10
CA PRO A 221 1.01 11.74 -14.29
C PRO A 221 0.88 10.45 -15.10
N ASN A 222 0.73 10.58 -16.42
CA ASN A 222 0.91 9.48 -17.35
C ASN A 222 2.39 9.34 -17.68
N ILE A 223 2.94 8.15 -17.50
CA ILE A 223 4.35 7.87 -17.70
C ILE A 223 4.51 6.96 -18.88
N SER A 224 5.28 7.40 -19.85
CA SER A 224 5.54 6.70 -21.09
C SER A 224 7.01 6.83 -21.48
N TYR A 225 7.64 5.72 -21.83
CA TYR A 225 9.02 5.67 -22.34
C TYR A 225 9.03 5.45 -23.84
N ARG A 226 9.87 6.19 -24.55
CA ARG A 226 10.12 5.98 -25.97
C ARG A 226 11.21 4.93 -26.14
N LEU A 227 11.02 4.08 -27.13
CA LEU A 227 11.97 3.03 -27.54
C LEU A 227 12.00 3.02 -29.08
N GLY A 228 12.60 4.06 -29.66
CA GLY A 228 12.56 4.29 -31.11
C GLY A 228 11.13 4.55 -31.60
N GLY A 229 10.64 3.75 -32.52
CA GLY A 229 9.28 3.86 -33.06
C GLY A 229 8.18 3.26 -32.15
N ARG A 230 8.52 2.74 -30.97
CA ARG A 230 7.60 2.14 -29.98
C ARG A 230 7.57 2.96 -28.71
N SER A 231 6.51 2.79 -27.91
CA SER A 231 6.43 3.36 -26.57
C SER A 231 6.01 2.30 -25.54
N VAL A 232 6.47 2.47 -24.32
CA VAL A 232 6.07 1.67 -23.14
C VAL A 232 5.37 2.61 -22.20
N THR A 233 4.06 2.41 -22.03
CA THR A 233 3.25 3.17 -21.07
C THR A 233 3.13 2.40 -19.78
N VAL A 234 3.30 3.10 -18.67
CA VAL A 234 3.14 2.52 -17.32
C VAL A 234 1.67 2.56 -16.96
N SER A 235 1.10 1.42 -16.60
CA SER A 235 -0.28 1.34 -16.13
C SER A 235 -0.45 2.06 -14.79
N LYS A 236 -1.67 2.55 -14.51
CA LYS A 236 -1.97 3.14 -13.20
C LYS A 236 -1.87 2.11 -12.07
N GLU A 237 -2.13 0.85 -12.37
CA GLU A 237 -1.97 -0.27 -11.41
C GLU A 237 -0.51 -0.48 -11.01
N ASP A 238 0.42 -0.42 -11.97
CA ASP A 238 1.85 -0.55 -11.67
C ASP A 238 2.36 0.70 -10.96
N GLN A 239 1.93 1.88 -11.40
CA GLN A 239 2.29 3.15 -10.76
C GLN A 239 1.79 3.20 -9.30
N ALA A 240 0.59 2.69 -9.01
CA ALA A 240 0.02 2.67 -7.66
C ALA A 240 0.85 1.85 -6.67
N LYS A 241 1.55 0.81 -7.11
CA LYS A 241 2.43 -0.02 -6.28
C LYS A 241 3.66 0.73 -5.77
N TRP A 242 3.96 1.89 -6.35
CA TRP A 242 5.13 2.69 -6.00
C TRP A 242 4.91 3.61 -4.80
N PHE A 243 3.73 3.61 -4.20
CA PHE A 243 3.38 4.52 -3.12
C PHE A 243 2.96 3.79 -1.86
N LYS A 244 3.43 4.28 -0.71
CA LYS A 244 3.06 3.82 0.62
C LYS A 244 2.54 5.01 1.44
N ALA A 245 1.46 4.80 2.17
CA ALA A 245 0.96 5.77 3.15
C ALA A 245 1.23 5.26 4.56
N ASP A 246 1.76 6.12 5.43
CA ASP A 246 1.98 5.81 6.84
C ASP A 246 0.70 6.06 7.69
N LYS A 247 0.76 5.70 8.98
CA LYS A 247 -0.34 5.90 9.93
C LYS A 247 -0.68 7.39 10.18
N LYS A 248 0.17 8.32 9.73
CA LYS A 248 -0.05 9.78 9.82
C LYS A 248 -0.53 10.38 8.50
N GLY A 249 -0.81 9.53 7.49
CA GLY A 249 -1.26 9.93 6.15
C GLY A 249 -0.16 10.58 5.30
N ASN A 250 1.10 10.42 5.66
CA ASN A 250 2.19 10.84 4.81
C ASN A 250 2.44 9.78 3.74
N VAL A 251 2.57 10.25 2.49
CA VAL A 251 2.83 9.36 1.34
C VAL A 251 4.29 9.42 0.97
N SER A 252 4.92 8.27 0.88
CA SER A 252 6.30 8.06 0.44
C SER A 252 6.34 7.17 -0.79
N PHE A 253 7.50 7.18 -1.48
CA PHE A 253 7.78 6.22 -2.53
C PHE A 253 8.23 4.88 -1.94
N ASP A 254 7.80 3.81 -2.59
CA ASP A 254 8.37 2.47 -2.42
C ASP A 254 9.55 2.33 -3.41
N ASP A 255 10.75 2.62 -2.95
CA ASP A 255 11.95 2.61 -3.79
C ASP A 255 12.24 1.22 -4.38
N ASP A 256 11.96 0.15 -3.63
CA ASP A 256 12.14 -1.22 -4.08
C ASP A 256 11.16 -1.57 -5.21
N ALA A 257 9.90 -1.15 -5.09
CA ALA A 257 8.90 -1.37 -6.12
C ALA A 257 9.22 -0.62 -7.42
N ILE A 258 9.69 0.64 -7.32
CA ILE A 258 10.12 1.43 -8.48
C ILE A 258 11.36 0.79 -9.11
N TYR A 259 12.35 0.40 -8.30
CA TYR A 259 13.56 -0.26 -8.78
C TYR A 259 13.25 -1.58 -9.49
N ALA A 260 12.36 -2.40 -8.92
CA ALA A 260 11.91 -3.65 -9.53
C ALA A 260 11.25 -3.43 -10.89
N PHE A 261 10.42 -2.38 -11.01
CA PHE A 261 9.83 -1.99 -12.29
C PHE A 261 10.91 -1.61 -13.32
N VAL A 262 11.82 -0.69 -12.97
CA VAL A 262 12.89 -0.24 -13.88
C VAL A 262 13.79 -1.41 -14.28
N ARG A 263 14.11 -2.29 -13.34
CA ARG A 263 14.88 -3.52 -13.60
C ARG A 263 14.15 -4.48 -14.55
N SER A 264 12.84 -4.62 -14.40
CA SER A 264 12.02 -5.44 -15.33
C SER A 264 12.06 -4.89 -16.74
N CYS A 265 12.05 -3.56 -16.89
CA CYS A 265 12.28 -2.91 -18.19
C CYS A 265 13.68 -3.22 -18.74
N GLY A 266 14.70 -3.25 -17.88
CA GLY A 266 16.05 -3.64 -18.27
C GLY A 266 16.12 -5.07 -18.79
N TYR A 267 15.52 -6.03 -18.13
CA TYR A 267 15.45 -7.43 -18.63
C TYR A 267 14.78 -7.53 -20.00
N LYS A 268 13.80 -6.68 -20.27
CA LYS A 268 13.04 -6.73 -21.51
C LYS A 268 13.68 -5.96 -22.67
N TYR A 269 14.39 -4.87 -22.37
CA TYR A 269 14.83 -3.91 -23.39
C TYR A 269 16.33 -3.70 -23.47
N ASN A 270 17.12 -4.11 -22.49
CA ASN A 270 18.57 -4.04 -22.60
C ASN A 270 19.09 -5.02 -23.65
N THR A 271 20.05 -4.53 -24.42
CA THR A 271 20.74 -5.32 -25.44
C THR A 271 22.25 -5.39 -25.22
N PHE A 272 22.75 -4.73 -24.17
CA PHE A 272 24.18 -4.65 -23.85
C PHE A 272 24.79 -6.05 -23.68
N GLY A 273 25.89 -6.30 -24.38
CA GLY A 273 26.62 -7.58 -24.33
C GLY A 273 25.93 -8.77 -25.01
N LEU A 274 24.71 -8.60 -25.53
CA LEU A 274 23.99 -9.68 -26.20
C LEU A 274 24.63 -9.94 -27.59
N PRO A 275 24.48 -11.17 -28.13
CA PRO A 275 25.02 -11.51 -29.46
C PRO A 275 24.37 -10.71 -30.59
N ARG A 276 25.18 -10.31 -31.60
CA ARG A 276 24.71 -9.66 -32.83
C ARG A 276 24.86 -10.63 -34.03
N LYS A 277 23.92 -10.55 -34.95
CA LYS A 277 23.98 -11.27 -36.24
C LYS A 277 24.37 -10.27 -37.30
N LEU A 278 25.54 -10.47 -37.92
CA LEU A 278 26.03 -9.63 -39.00
C LEU A 278 25.99 -10.40 -40.30
N LYS A 279 25.30 -9.87 -41.30
CA LYS A 279 25.51 -10.27 -42.71
C LYS A 279 26.76 -9.55 -43.22
N THR A 280 27.85 -10.28 -43.27
CA THR A 280 29.18 -9.72 -43.62
C THR A 280 29.27 -9.26 -45.08
N GLN A 281 30.25 -8.43 -45.36
CA GLN A 281 30.57 -8.05 -46.76
C GLN A 281 31.05 -9.25 -47.62
N TYR A 282 31.34 -10.38 -46.98
CA TYR A 282 31.60 -11.67 -47.67
C TYR A 282 30.33 -12.46 -48.00
N GLY A 283 29.13 -11.94 -47.71
CA GLY A 283 27.85 -12.59 -47.99
C GLY A 283 27.44 -13.66 -46.94
N LYS A 284 28.25 -13.93 -45.91
CA LYS A 284 27.96 -14.88 -44.83
C LYS A 284 27.35 -14.19 -43.65
N THR A 285 26.48 -14.89 -42.90
CA THR A 285 25.96 -14.41 -41.62
C THR A 285 26.80 -14.99 -40.51
N VAL A 286 27.40 -14.12 -39.70
CA VAL A 286 28.15 -14.52 -38.48
C VAL A 286 27.44 -14.05 -37.25
N THR A 287 27.63 -14.79 -36.13
CA THR A 287 27.15 -14.38 -34.82
C THR A 287 28.33 -13.87 -34.00
N ILE A 288 28.30 -12.58 -33.67
CA ILE A 288 29.34 -11.91 -32.88
C ILE A 288 28.89 -11.93 -31.42
N LYS A 289 29.68 -12.55 -30.54
CA LYS A 289 29.44 -12.60 -29.08
C LYS A 289 30.47 -11.72 -28.37
N GLY A 290 30.07 -11.16 -27.23
CA GLY A 290 30.94 -10.31 -26.39
C GLY A 290 31.03 -8.87 -26.87
N GLY A 291 31.91 -8.11 -26.21
CA GLY A 291 32.00 -6.66 -26.37
C GLY A 291 31.12 -5.88 -25.39
N ASP A 292 31.16 -4.56 -25.48
CA ASP A 292 30.51 -3.63 -24.56
C ASP A 292 29.53 -2.67 -25.29
N TYR A 293 28.83 -3.21 -26.27
CA TYR A 293 27.85 -2.50 -27.07
C TYR A 293 26.42 -2.86 -26.71
N GLY A 294 25.51 -1.89 -26.81
CA GLY A 294 24.06 -2.10 -26.68
C GLY A 294 23.39 -1.15 -25.70
N TRP A 295 22.08 -1.21 -25.66
CA TRP A 295 21.26 -0.47 -24.72
C TRP A 295 21.42 -1.04 -23.29
N TRP A 296 21.74 -0.16 -22.34
CA TRP A 296 21.82 -0.51 -20.92
C TRP A 296 21.23 0.60 -20.06
N ILE A 297 20.06 0.37 -19.50
CA ILE A 297 19.37 1.33 -18.61
C ILE A 297 20.19 1.56 -17.34
N ASN A 298 20.37 2.83 -16.98
CA ASN A 298 20.96 3.25 -15.72
C ASN A 298 19.88 3.22 -14.62
N TYR A 299 19.70 2.07 -13.96
CA TYR A 299 18.64 1.86 -12.98
C TYR A 299 18.60 2.92 -11.86
N PRO A 300 19.71 3.24 -11.15
CA PRO A 300 19.68 4.26 -10.09
C PRO A 300 19.30 5.66 -10.59
N ALA A 301 19.85 6.07 -11.74
CA ALA A 301 19.54 7.37 -12.32
C ALA A 301 18.08 7.44 -12.79
N GLU A 302 17.59 6.37 -13.39
CA GLU A 302 16.20 6.26 -13.85
C GLU A 302 15.20 6.33 -12.68
N VAL A 303 15.42 5.56 -11.59
CA VAL A 303 14.59 5.61 -10.38
C VAL A 303 14.55 7.03 -9.79
N LYS A 304 15.71 7.69 -9.72
CA LYS A 304 15.82 9.08 -9.23
C LYS A 304 14.98 10.04 -10.08
N GLN A 305 15.12 9.96 -11.40
CA GLN A 305 14.39 10.81 -12.35
C GLN A 305 12.89 10.53 -12.33
N LEU A 306 12.49 9.26 -12.34
CA LEU A 306 11.08 8.86 -12.29
C LEU A 306 10.37 9.40 -11.04
N LYS A 307 11.02 9.34 -9.88
CA LYS A 307 10.50 9.97 -8.64
C LYS A 307 10.37 11.49 -8.77
N ALA A 308 11.29 12.15 -9.48
CA ALA A 308 11.22 13.59 -9.73
C ALA A 308 10.06 13.94 -10.68
N ASP A 309 9.88 13.16 -11.75
CA ASP A 309 8.80 13.32 -12.72
C ASP A 309 7.41 13.19 -12.03
N ILE A 310 7.23 12.17 -11.19
CA ILE A 310 6.01 11.96 -10.42
C ILE A 310 5.74 13.14 -9.47
N ARG A 311 6.77 13.65 -8.78
CA ARG A 311 6.63 14.82 -7.89
C ARG A 311 6.22 16.08 -8.64
N ALA A 312 6.69 16.23 -9.88
CA ALA A 312 6.33 17.37 -10.72
C ALA A 312 4.85 17.36 -11.16
N GLY A 313 4.18 16.20 -11.10
CA GLY A 313 2.76 16.06 -11.38
C GLY A 313 2.37 16.31 -12.85
N LYS A 314 3.34 16.20 -13.78
CA LYS A 314 3.15 16.40 -15.22
C LYS A 314 3.33 15.09 -15.98
N ASP A 315 2.58 14.92 -17.06
CA ASP A 315 2.75 13.77 -17.95
C ASP A 315 4.19 13.72 -18.48
N VAL A 316 4.74 12.50 -18.54
CA VAL A 316 6.12 12.24 -18.92
C VAL A 316 6.13 11.37 -20.16
N LYS A 317 6.84 11.86 -21.21
CA LYS A 317 7.12 11.08 -22.41
C LYS A 317 8.59 11.29 -22.80
N ARG A 318 9.46 10.38 -22.40
CA ARG A 318 10.90 10.47 -22.58
C ARG A 318 11.54 9.11 -22.82
N ASP A 319 12.81 9.10 -23.18
CA ASP A 319 13.62 7.90 -23.20
C ASP A 319 14.03 7.50 -21.77
N PHE A 320 14.44 6.24 -21.57
CA PHE A 320 15.13 5.86 -20.33
C PHE A 320 16.47 6.60 -20.22
N ILE A 321 16.98 6.69 -19.02
CA ILE A 321 18.36 7.14 -18.79
C ILE A 321 19.25 5.91 -18.95
N TYR A 322 20.23 6.01 -19.83
CA TYR A 322 21.11 4.90 -20.18
C TYR A 322 22.53 5.07 -19.65
N HIS A 323 23.19 3.96 -19.34
CA HIS A 323 24.63 3.85 -19.21
C HIS A 323 25.31 3.70 -20.55
N SER A 324 24.69 2.95 -21.47
CA SER A 324 25.17 2.68 -22.80
C SER A 324 24.01 2.70 -23.76
N GLU A 325 24.26 3.19 -24.96
CA GLU A 325 23.29 3.31 -26.03
C GLU A 325 23.72 2.49 -27.25
N ALA A 326 22.75 2.17 -28.14
CA ALA A 326 22.98 1.57 -29.43
C ALA A 326 22.44 2.45 -30.55
N ALA A 327 22.77 2.13 -31.78
CA ALA A 327 22.39 2.94 -32.94
C ALA A 327 20.88 2.98 -33.18
N ASN A 328 20.16 1.92 -32.84
CA ASN A 328 18.70 1.90 -32.91
C ASN A 328 18.07 1.00 -31.83
N HIS A 329 16.75 1.19 -31.58
CA HIS A 329 15.94 0.35 -30.69
C HIS A 329 15.36 -0.86 -31.44
N GLY A 330 16.25 -1.73 -31.96
CA GLY A 330 15.88 -2.99 -32.60
C GLY A 330 16.09 -4.21 -31.68
N PRO A 331 15.91 -5.41 -32.23
CA PRO A 331 16.42 -6.62 -31.60
C PRO A 331 17.95 -6.53 -31.42
N ALA A 332 18.48 -7.12 -30.34
CA ALA A 332 19.93 -7.14 -30.09
C ALA A 332 20.74 -7.60 -31.30
N ALA A 333 20.17 -8.54 -32.08
CA ALA A 333 20.81 -9.08 -33.26
C ALA A 333 21.17 -7.98 -34.31
N SER A 334 20.52 -6.83 -34.31
CA SER A 334 20.65 -5.77 -35.36
C SER A 334 20.59 -4.35 -34.82
N ASP A 335 20.74 -4.13 -33.52
CA ASP A 335 20.68 -2.80 -32.87
C ASP A 335 21.85 -1.88 -33.28
N TYR A 336 22.87 -2.40 -33.94
CA TYR A 336 24.01 -1.65 -34.44
C TYR A 336 23.70 -0.77 -35.69
N GLY A 337 22.50 -0.87 -36.26
CA GLY A 337 22.07 -0.02 -37.34
C GLY A 337 22.76 -0.30 -38.69
N ASP A 338 22.90 0.75 -39.51
CA ASP A 338 23.40 0.69 -40.87
C ASP A 338 24.74 1.44 -41.10
N THR A 339 25.33 1.95 -40.00
CA THR A 339 26.60 2.70 -40.04
C THR A 339 27.54 2.14 -38.99
N TYR A 340 28.57 1.41 -39.41
CA TYR A 340 29.47 0.68 -38.52
C TYR A 340 30.80 0.34 -39.20
N ALA A 341 31.83 0.06 -38.41
CA ALA A 341 33.04 -0.58 -38.87
C ALA A 341 32.94 -2.10 -38.74
N GLU A 342 33.11 -2.83 -39.80
CA GLU A 342 33.20 -4.28 -39.89
C GLU A 342 34.66 -4.70 -39.92
N VAL A 343 35.11 -5.55 -38.95
CA VAL A 343 36.49 -5.99 -38.78
C VAL A 343 36.58 -7.49 -38.77
N ASN A 344 37.10 -8.05 -39.84
CA ASN A 344 37.34 -9.50 -39.97
C ASN A 344 38.79 -9.85 -39.65
N ILE A 345 39.05 -10.37 -38.44
CA ILE A 345 40.39 -10.78 -37.99
C ILE A 345 40.91 -11.97 -38.81
N GLY A 346 40.02 -12.88 -39.23
CA GLY A 346 40.42 -14.06 -40.02
C GLY A 346 41.01 -13.71 -41.36
N GLU A 347 40.49 -12.69 -42.02
CA GLU A 347 40.99 -12.18 -43.31
C GLU A 347 41.93 -10.98 -43.18
N GLN A 348 42.13 -10.45 -41.98
CA GLN A 348 42.89 -9.21 -41.73
C GLN A 348 42.42 -8.06 -42.60
N HIS A 349 41.08 -7.96 -42.76
CA HIS A 349 40.45 -6.99 -43.66
C HIS A 349 39.27 -6.33 -42.96
N MET A 350 39.12 -5.01 -43.18
CA MET A 350 38.01 -4.22 -42.63
C MET A 350 37.21 -3.52 -43.70
N PHE A 351 35.97 -3.25 -43.35
CA PHE A 351 35.07 -2.40 -44.13
C PHE A 351 34.47 -1.30 -43.27
N MET A 352 34.31 -0.10 -43.81
CA MET A 352 33.51 0.96 -43.23
C MET A 352 32.18 1.07 -43.98
N ILE A 353 31.10 0.91 -43.27
CA ILE A 353 29.74 0.97 -43.81
C ILE A 353 29.10 2.25 -43.27
N VAL A 354 28.56 3.06 -44.21
CA VAL A 354 27.81 4.29 -43.88
C VAL A 354 26.46 4.24 -44.58
N LYS A 355 25.37 4.28 -43.78
CA LYS A 355 23.99 4.17 -44.30
C LYS A 355 23.80 2.97 -45.23
N GLY A 356 24.32 1.80 -44.83
CA GLY A 356 24.24 0.55 -45.56
C GLY A 356 25.16 0.45 -46.80
N LYS A 357 25.96 1.45 -47.06
CA LYS A 357 26.90 1.45 -48.21
C LYS A 357 28.35 1.30 -47.75
N LYS A 358 29.12 0.43 -48.42
CA LYS A 358 30.56 0.31 -48.22
C LYS A 358 31.23 1.57 -48.79
N VAL A 359 31.92 2.34 -47.93
CA VAL A 359 32.59 3.60 -48.28
C VAL A 359 34.12 3.53 -48.19
N LEU A 360 34.63 2.54 -47.43
CA LEU A 360 36.06 2.28 -47.28
C LEU A 360 36.28 0.81 -47.01
N GLU A 361 37.39 0.25 -47.52
CA GLU A 361 37.89 -1.05 -47.17
C GLU A 361 39.41 -1.04 -47.15
N SER A 362 40.04 -1.92 -46.38
CA SER A 362 41.49 -2.01 -46.27
C SER A 362 41.95 -3.29 -45.58
N ASP A 363 43.08 -3.79 -45.99
CA ASP A 363 43.84 -4.72 -45.16
C ASP A 363 44.40 -4.00 -43.94
N PHE A 364 44.56 -4.76 -42.84
CA PHE A 364 45.12 -4.26 -41.58
C PHE A 364 46.06 -5.31 -40.96
N VAL A 365 46.72 -4.96 -39.85
CA VAL A 365 47.39 -5.92 -38.99
C VAL A 365 46.82 -5.82 -37.60
N SER A 366 46.22 -6.90 -37.08
CA SER A 366 45.67 -7.01 -35.76
C SER A 366 46.72 -7.41 -34.68
N GLY A 367 46.26 -7.66 -33.46
CA GLY A 367 47.08 -8.09 -32.35
C GLY A 367 47.84 -9.39 -32.59
N ASN A 368 49.07 -9.48 -32.02
CA ASN A 368 49.98 -10.62 -32.16
C ASN A 368 49.48 -11.83 -31.37
N THR A 369 49.11 -12.90 -32.08
CA THR A 369 48.58 -14.11 -31.48
C THR A 369 49.65 -14.99 -30.86
N SER A 370 50.91 -14.97 -31.34
CA SER A 370 51.98 -15.74 -30.73
C SER A 370 52.38 -15.20 -29.34
N LEU A 371 52.08 -13.94 -29.05
CA LEU A 371 52.32 -13.29 -27.78
C LEU A 371 51.04 -13.14 -26.95
N ASN A 372 49.98 -13.87 -27.28
CA ASN A 372 48.66 -13.79 -26.61
C ASN A 372 48.08 -12.36 -26.56
N ARG A 373 48.35 -11.55 -27.59
CA ARG A 373 47.90 -10.17 -27.73
C ARG A 373 46.85 -10.02 -28.86
N GLY A 374 46.15 -11.10 -29.17
CA GLY A 374 45.12 -11.09 -30.22
C GLY A 374 44.04 -10.07 -29.97
N THR A 375 43.53 -9.42 -31.01
CA THR A 375 42.39 -8.52 -30.92
C THR A 375 41.15 -9.32 -30.58
N PRO A 376 40.44 -8.98 -29.48
CA PRO A 376 39.24 -9.71 -29.06
C PRO A 376 38.08 -9.51 -30.03
N THR A 377 37.39 -10.59 -30.38
CA THR A 377 36.10 -10.52 -31.08
C THR A 377 35.02 -9.95 -30.17
N GLY A 378 34.06 -9.22 -30.77
CA GLY A 378 32.98 -8.59 -30.02
C GLY A 378 32.34 -7.45 -30.78
N THR A 379 31.27 -6.91 -30.23
CA THR A 379 30.67 -5.65 -30.70
C THR A 379 31.01 -4.57 -29.72
N TYR A 380 31.66 -3.52 -30.19
CA TYR A 380 32.20 -2.41 -29.41
C TYR A 380 31.66 -1.08 -29.90
N THR A 381 32.02 0.03 -29.25
CA THR A 381 31.78 1.41 -29.73
C THR A 381 33.08 2.17 -29.85
N ILE A 382 33.17 3.07 -30.85
CA ILE A 382 34.19 4.11 -30.82
C ILE A 382 34.00 4.94 -29.55
N LYS A 383 35.04 5.00 -28.70
CA LYS A 383 34.98 5.73 -27.42
C LYS A 383 35.17 7.22 -27.61
N TYR A 384 36.15 7.57 -28.43
CA TYR A 384 36.47 8.93 -28.89
C TYR A 384 37.37 8.83 -30.13
N LYS A 385 37.77 9.95 -30.63
CA LYS A 385 38.82 10.03 -31.66
C LYS A 385 39.77 11.20 -31.36
N GLU A 386 41.05 11.02 -31.66
CA GLU A 386 42.11 11.97 -31.33
C GLU A 386 43.16 12.02 -32.43
N LYS A 387 43.63 13.22 -32.74
CA LYS A 387 44.77 13.43 -33.66
C LYS A 387 46.05 13.54 -32.86
N ASP A 388 47.15 13.10 -33.47
CA ASP A 388 48.51 13.25 -32.94
C ASP A 388 48.64 12.71 -31.52
N ALA A 389 48.02 11.52 -31.25
CA ALA A 389 48.04 10.85 -29.97
C ALA A 389 49.33 10.08 -29.79
N THR A 390 49.75 9.88 -28.53
CA THR A 390 50.87 8.98 -28.17
C THR A 390 50.30 7.75 -27.45
N LEU A 391 50.49 6.57 -28.08
CA LEU A 391 50.07 5.31 -27.49
C LEU A 391 51.15 4.75 -26.58
N ASN A 392 50.87 4.74 -25.30
CA ASN A 392 51.80 4.26 -24.26
C ASN A 392 51.39 2.85 -23.78
N GLY A 393 52.34 1.97 -23.69
CA GLY A 393 52.21 0.63 -23.09
C GLY A 393 53.44 0.30 -22.24
N GLU A 394 53.46 -0.90 -21.68
CA GLU A 394 54.52 -1.32 -20.74
C GLU A 394 55.96 -1.13 -21.32
N ASN A 395 56.14 -1.36 -22.61
CA ASN A 395 57.45 -1.33 -23.24
C ASN A 395 57.46 -0.50 -24.54
N TYR A 396 56.52 0.43 -24.74
CA TYR A 396 56.49 1.28 -25.90
C TYR A 396 55.81 2.63 -25.64
N SER A 397 56.24 3.63 -26.42
CA SER A 397 55.62 4.94 -26.54
C SER A 397 55.64 5.27 -28.01
N THR A 398 54.49 5.23 -28.67
CA THR A 398 54.41 5.32 -30.13
C THR A 398 53.47 6.45 -30.52
N PRO A 399 53.95 7.50 -31.22
CA PRO A 399 53.11 8.53 -31.79
C PRO A 399 52.31 7.98 -32.97
N VAL A 400 51.02 8.37 -33.05
CA VAL A 400 50.10 8.05 -34.14
C VAL A 400 49.34 9.30 -34.54
N SER A 401 49.06 9.50 -35.81
CA SER A 401 48.33 10.69 -36.28
C SER A 401 46.83 10.57 -36.08
N TRP A 402 46.29 9.36 -36.11
CA TRP A 402 44.84 9.08 -36.09
C TRP A 402 44.51 7.98 -35.10
N TRP A 403 44.02 8.34 -33.91
CA TRP A 403 43.63 7.40 -32.86
C TRP A 403 42.13 7.28 -32.70
N MET A 404 41.58 6.06 -32.73
CA MET A 404 40.16 5.77 -32.67
C MET A 404 39.93 4.53 -31.80
N PRO A 405 39.95 4.66 -30.43
CA PRO A 405 39.79 3.53 -29.54
C PRO A 405 38.36 3.01 -29.48
N PHE A 406 38.20 1.69 -29.40
CA PHE A 406 36.87 1.03 -29.28
C PHE A 406 36.78 0.02 -28.15
N ASN A 407 37.91 -0.55 -27.66
CA ASN A 407 37.91 -1.51 -26.58
C ASN A 407 39.11 -1.28 -25.63
N GLY A 408 38.89 -0.55 -24.51
CA GLY A 408 39.98 -0.16 -23.61
C GLY A 408 41.09 0.58 -24.37
N GLY A 409 42.31 0.04 -24.32
CA GLY A 409 43.48 0.54 -25.07
C GLY A 409 43.57 0.03 -26.52
N ILE A 410 42.55 -0.67 -27.02
CA ILE A 410 42.52 -1.19 -28.38
C ILE A 410 41.71 -0.26 -29.27
N GLY A 411 42.28 0.11 -30.43
CA GLY A 411 41.63 1.01 -31.38
C GLY A 411 42.19 0.88 -32.79
N PHE A 412 41.63 1.65 -33.70
CA PHE A 412 42.20 1.84 -35.04
C PHE A 412 43.23 2.97 -34.97
N HIS A 413 44.36 2.82 -35.66
CA HIS A 413 45.35 3.86 -35.84
C HIS A 413 46.23 3.63 -37.05
N ASP A 414 46.87 4.67 -37.54
CA ASP A 414 47.88 4.58 -38.59
C ASP A 414 49.17 3.87 -38.08
N ALA A 415 49.83 3.14 -38.98
CA ALA A 415 51.06 2.43 -38.67
C ALA A 415 52.09 2.59 -39.82
N PRO A 416 52.70 3.81 -39.97
CA PRO A 416 53.65 4.08 -41.04
C PRO A 416 54.89 3.16 -40.99
N TRP A 417 55.27 2.68 -39.80
CA TRP A 417 56.41 1.76 -39.61
C TRP A 417 56.24 0.39 -40.29
N ARG A 418 55.03 0.06 -40.79
CA ARG A 418 54.79 -1.19 -41.51
C ARG A 418 55.18 -1.12 -42.98
N HIS A 419 55.54 0.04 -43.48
CA HIS A 419 56.02 0.25 -44.84
C HIS A 419 55.15 -0.42 -45.91
N GLY A 420 53.81 -0.27 -45.82
CA GLY A 420 52.85 -0.84 -46.76
C GLY A 420 52.54 -2.34 -46.55
N ARG A 421 53.12 -3.01 -45.58
CA ARG A 421 52.84 -4.42 -45.30
C ARG A 421 51.67 -4.58 -44.35
N PHE A 422 50.51 -4.92 -44.90
CA PHE A 422 49.28 -5.17 -44.17
C PHE A 422 48.61 -6.44 -44.70
N GLY A 423 47.67 -6.99 -43.90
CA GLY A 423 46.95 -8.22 -44.27
C GLY A 423 47.70 -9.53 -44.03
N GLY A 424 47.14 -10.62 -44.55
CA GLY A 424 47.69 -11.95 -44.50
C GLY A 424 47.96 -12.49 -43.09
N GLU A 425 49.10 -13.18 -42.94
CA GLU A 425 49.43 -13.88 -41.70
C GLU A 425 50.37 -13.07 -40.76
N ILE A 426 50.61 -11.78 -41.06
CA ILE A 426 51.58 -10.94 -40.34
C ILE A 426 51.22 -10.86 -38.86
N TYR A 427 49.94 -10.82 -38.51
CA TYR A 427 49.44 -10.74 -37.13
C TYR A 427 49.88 -11.94 -36.25
N LYS A 428 50.23 -13.06 -36.86
CA LYS A 428 50.61 -14.28 -36.08
C LYS A 428 51.92 -14.10 -35.35
N THR A 429 52.90 -13.42 -35.93
CA THR A 429 54.25 -13.28 -35.37
C THR A 429 54.72 -11.82 -35.23
N ALA A 430 54.22 -10.94 -36.05
CA ALA A 430 54.58 -9.48 -36.08
C ALA A 430 53.34 -8.58 -35.93
N GLY A 431 52.33 -9.02 -35.18
CA GLY A 431 51.12 -8.26 -34.88
C GLY A 431 51.34 -7.12 -33.92
N SER A 432 50.27 -6.37 -33.65
CA SER A 432 50.23 -5.28 -32.69
C SER A 432 50.05 -5.81 -31.26
N HIS A 433 49.86 -4.89 -30.28
CA HIS A 433 49.46 -5.20 -28.89
C HIS A 433 47.92 -5.37 -28.73
N GLY A 434 47.20 -5.54 -29.84
CA GLY A 434 45.74 -5.68 -29.87
C GLY A 434 45.05 -4.69 -30.81
N CYS A 435 45.69 -3.59 -31.13
CA CYS A 435 45.17 -2.54 -32.03
C CYS A 435 45.06 -3.01 -33.49
N ILE A 436 44.21 -2.35 -34.24
CA ILE A 436 44.06 -2.49 -35.68
C ILE A 436 44.94 -1.46 -36.35
N ASN A 437 46.10 -1.91 -36.82
CA ASN A 437 47.11 -1.11 -37.56
C ASN A 437 46.66 -0.92 -39.01
N LEU A 438 46.49 0.30 -39.44
CA LEU A 438 46.03 0.68 -40.79
C LEU A 438 47.12 1.44 -41.59
N PRO A 439 47.06 1.40 -42.94
CA PRO A 439 47.79 2.36 -43.76
C PRO A 439 47.43 3.79 -43.36
N PRO A 440 48.41 4.75 -43.33
CA PRO A 440 48.16 6.13 -42.88
C PRO A 440 47.00 6.83 -43.54
N GLU A 441 46.88 6.74 -44.87
CA GLU A 441 45.81 7.36 -45.67
C GLU A 441 44.45 6.69 -45.36
N VAL A 442 44.40 5.40 -45.06
CA VAL A 442 43.20 4.69 -44.68
C VAL A 442 42.74 5.13 -43.28
N ALA A 443 43.68 5.19 -42.34
CA ALA A 443 43.38 5.67 -40.98
C ALA A 443 42.85 7.11 -41.01
N LYS A 444 43.49 7.99 -41.83
CA LYS A 444 43.04 9.37 -42.07
C LYS A 444 41.61 9.41 -42.63
N LYS A 445 41.30 8.58 -43.59
CA LYS A 445 39.98 8.52 -44.22
C LYS A 445 38.93 7.92 -43.25
N LEU A 446 39.27 6.84 -42.51
CA LEU A 446 38.41 6.24 -41.51
C LEU A 446 38.06 7.27 -40.41
N PHE A 447 39.03 8.07 -39.99
CA PHE A 447 38.84 9.11 -38.97
C PHE A 447 37.76 10.14 -39.36
N THR A 448 37.52 10.37 -40.66
CA THR A 448 36.46 11.26 -41.13
C THR A 448 35.06 10.67 -40.95
N TYR A 449 34.93 9.34 -41.01
CA TYR A 449 33.63 8.64 -40.89
C TYR A 449 33.24 8.29 -39.48
N VAL A 450 34.23 8.01 -38.59
CA VAL A 450 33.94 7.56 -37.25
C VAL A 450 33.49 8.70 -36.31
N TYR A 451 32.63 8.37 -35.38
CA TYR A 451 32.15 9.24 -34.30
C TYR A 451 31.99 8.45 -33.02
N LYS A 452 31.99 9.15 -31.90
CA LYS A 452 31.76 8.52 -30.55
C LYS A 452 30.42 7.78 -30.53
N GLY A 453 30.44 6.53 -30.09
CA GLY A 453 29.26 5.65 -30.02
C GLY A 453 29.02 4.83 -31.31
N MET A 454 29.77 5.09 -32.41
CA MET A 454 29.64 4.27 -33.61
C MET A 454 30.02 2.82 -33.35
N PRO A 455 29.22 1.84 -33.85
CA PRO A 455 29.51 0.42 -33.68
C PRO A 455 30.77 -0.05 -34.39
N VAL A 456 31.51 -0.96 -33.75
CA VAL A 456 32.64 -1.70 -34.32
C VAL A 456 32.37 -3.19 -34.09
N LEU A 457 32.17 -3.92 -35.19
CA LEU A 457 31.84 -5.34 -35.20
C LEU A 457 33.08 -6.16 -35.55
N VAL A 458 33.69 -6.77 -34.55
CA VAL A 458 34.92 -7.56 -34.68
C VAL A 458 34.60 -9.05 -34.64
N TYR A 459 34.92 -9.76 -35.69
CA TYR A 459 34.70 -11.20 -35.81
C TYR A 459 35.88 -11.90 -36.48
N ASN A 460 35.89 -13.25 -36.39
CA ASN A 460 36.92 -14.09 -36.99
C ASN A 460 36.25 -15.08 -37.95
N TYR A 461 36.43 -14.85 -39.23
CA TYR A 461 35.92 -15.70 -40.31
C TYR A 461 36.96 -15.78 -41.45
N LYS A 462 37.21 -17.00 -41.96
CA LYS A 462 38.06 -17.22 -43.11
C LYS A 462 37.22 -17.62 -44.33
N ALA A 463 37.21 -16.81 -45.36
CA ALA A 463 36.41 -17.04 -46.57
C ALA A 463 36.88 -18.29 -47.36
N LYS A 464 38.17 -18.65 -47.23
CA LYS A 464 38.77 -19.79 -47.93
C LYS A 464 38.39 -21.16 -47.39
N ASP A 465 37.90 -21.26 -46.18
CA ASP A 465 37.44 -22.52 -45.60
C ASP A 465 36.18 -23.10 -46.27
N THR A 466 35.50 -22.31 -47.12
CA THR A 466 34.31 -22.77 -47.86
C THR A 466 34.60 -23.46 -49.19
N LYS A 467 35.82 -23.37 -49.70
CA LYS A 467 36.19 -24.10 -50.94
C LYS A 467 36.55 -25.58 -50.70
N LYS A 468 36.95 -25.97 -49.46
CA LYS A 468 37.26 -27.35 -49.14
C LYS A 468 36.04 -28.21 -48.84
N ALA A 469 34.92 -27.63 -48.46
CA ALA A 469 33.67 -28.34 -48.17
C ALA A 469 32.76 -28.56 -49.39
N ALA A 470 33.18 -28.12 -50.55
CA ALA A 470 32.46 -28.31 -51.83
C ALA A 470 33.18 -29.30 -52.77
N GLU A 471 34.32 -29.84 -52.32
CA GLU A 471 35.11 -30.81 -53.11
C GLU A 471 35.20 -32.21 -52.38
N ASP A 472 34.58 -32.37 -51.20
CA ASP A 472 34.28 -33.63 -50.53
C ASP A 472 32.75 -33.91 -50.61
#